data_31ae3edbd88eb504873a59dc4ef66e07
#
_entry.id   31ae3edbd88eb504873a59dc4ef66e07
#
_cell.length_a   1.000
_cell.length_b   1.000
_cell.length_c   1.000
_cell.angle_alpha   90.00
_cell.angle_beta   90.00
_cell.angle_gamma   90.00
#
_symmetry.space_group_name_H-M   'P 1'
#
loop_
_entity.id
_entity.type
_entity.pdbx_description
1 polymer ?
#
loop_
_entity_poly.entity_id
_entity_poly.type
_entity_poly.pdbx_seq_one_letter_code
_entity_poly.pdbx_strand_id
1 'polypeptide(L)' 'KENEKKTIRFSAQYHAMTFYEMLGYTKDNDDIFVEVGIEHISMSKIV' A
#
# COMPACT_ATOMS: atom_id res chain seq x y z
N LYS A 1 -20.44 14.12 -4.71
CA LYS A 1 -20.25 13.54 -3.71
C LYS A 1 -20.17 12.13 -3.76
N GLU A 2 -21.19 11.42 -4.10
CA GLU A 2 -21.06 9.99 -4.16
C GLU A 2 -20.11 9.58 -5.27
N ASN A 3 -19.75 10.50 -6.15
CA ASN A 3 -18.80 10.20 -7.21
C ASN A 3 -17.37 10.50 -6.80
N GLU A 4 -17.19 11.04 -5.62
CA GLU A 4 -15.86 11.37 -5.17
C GLU A 4 -15.12 10.10 -4.78
N LYS A 5 -13.86 10.04 -5.17
CA LYS A 5 -13.03 8.91 -4.82
C LYS A 5 -11.86 9.38 -4.00
N LYS A 6 -11.49 8.59 -3.03
CA LYS A 6 -10.37 8.91 -2.17
C LYS A 6 -9.33 7.84 -2.31
N THR A 7 -8.09 8.26 -2.22
CA THR A 7 -6.96 7.35 -2.27
C THR A 7 -6.40 7.19 -0.86
N ILE A 8 -6.33 5.97 -0.41
CA ILE A 8 -5.69 5.64 0.85
C ILE A 8 -4.32 5.10 0.51
N ARG A 9 -3.27 5.74 1.03
CA ARG A 9 -1.90 5.34 0.73
C ARG A 9 -1.11 5.23 2.01
N PHE A 10 -0.30 4.19 2.11
CA PHE A 10 0.50 3.99 3.30
C PHE A 10 1.70 3.12 2.99
N SER A 11 2.64 3.08 3.93
CA SER A 11 3.82 2.23 3.81
C SER A 11 3.51 0.91 4.48
N ALA A 12 3.47 -0.16 3.69
CA ALA A 12 3.18 -1.49 4.20
C ALA A 12 4.49 -2.24 4.37
N GLN A 13 4.60 -3.03 5.43
CA GLN A 13 5.75 -3.91 5.56
C GLN A 13 5.73 -4.89 4.39
N TYR A 14 6.88 -5.07 3.77
CA TYR A 14 6.94 -5.85 2.54
C TYR A 14 6.39 -7.26 2.72
N HIS A 15 6.69 -7.90 3.85
CA HIS A 15 6.24 -9.26 4.06
C HIS A 15 4.73 -9.36 4.28
N ALA A 16 4.05 -8.22 4.47
CA ALA A 16 2.60 -8.20 4.62
C ALA A 16 1.90 -7.74 3.34
N MET A 17 2.64 -7.54 2.25
CA MET A 17 2.08 -7.01 1.02
C MET A 17 0.92 -7.87 0.50
N THR A 18 1.10 -9.19 0.50
CA THR A 18 0.07 -10.08 -0.01
C THR A 18 -1.23 -9.93 0.78
N PHE A 19 -1.12 -9.76 2.09
CA PHE A 19 -2.29 -9.56 2.92
C PHE A 19 -3.07 -8.32 2.47
N TYR A 20 -2.36 -7.23 2.21
CA TYR A 20 -3.04 -6.01 1.79
C TYR A 20 -3.56 -6.11 0.36
N GLU A 21 -2.89 -6.87 -0.48
CA GLU A 21 -3.41 -7.10 -1.83
C GLU A 21 -4.76 -7.80 -1.77
N MET A 22 -4.93 -8.70 -0.82
CA MET A 22 -6.21 -9.39 -0.67
C MET A 22 -7.31 -8.45 -0.22
N LEU A 23 -6.95 -7.31 0.38
CA LEU A 23 -7.92 -6.30 0.79
C LEU A 23 -8.18 -5.28 -0.31
N GLY A 24 -7.57 -5.45 -1.48
CA GLY A 24 -7.81 -4.55 -2.60
C GLY A 24 -6.76 -3.48 -2.77
N TYR A 25 -5.69 -3.50 -1.97
CA TYR A 25 -4.61 -2.54 -2.14
C TYR A 25 -3.65 -3.01 -3.22
N THR A 26 -3.01 -2.06 -3.89
CA THR A 26 -2.00 -2.37 -4.88
C THR A 26 -0.74 -1.59 -4.55
N LYS A 27 0.39 -2.14 -4.97
CA LYS A 27 1.64 -1.41 -4.75
C LYS A 27 1.74 -0.28 -5.76
N ASP A 28 2.28 0.84 -5.31
CA ASP A 28 2.42 2.01 -6.18
C ASP A 28 3.56 1.85 -7.16
N ASN A 29 4.59 1.11 -6.76
CA ASN A 29 5.76 0.88 -7.60
C ASN A 29 6.49 -0.33 -7.02
N ASP A 30 7.65 -0.64 -7.56
CA ASP A 30 8.43 -1.79 -7.09
C ASP A 30 9.58 -1.37 -6.18
N ASP A 31 9.56 -0.14 -5.70
CA ASP A 31 10.66 0.37 -4.88
C ASP A 31 10.47 -0.04 -3.43
N ILE A 32 11.37 -0.86 -2.95
CA ILE A 32 11.35 -1.31 -1.57
C ILE A 32 12.29 -0.40 -0.79
N PHE A 33 11.82 0.09 0.35
CA PHE A 33 12.64 0.94 1.20
C PHE A 33 12.61 0.42 2.63
N VAL A 34 13.61 0.82 3.41
CA VAL A 34 13.76 0.30 4.76
C VAL A 34 13.40 1.38 5.76
N GLU A 35 12.48 1.03 6.68
CA GLU A 35 12.13 1.90 7.81
C GLU A 35 12.24 1.06 9.07
N VAL A 36 12.94 1.58 10.05
CA VAL A 36 13.14 0.91 11.33
C VAL A 36 13.69 -0.50 11.11
N GLY A 37 14.59 -0.64 10.13
CA GLY A 37 15.21 -1.92 9.84
C GLY A 37 14.33 -2.94 9.16
N ILE A 38 13.15 -2.53 8.70
CA ILE A 38 12.20 -3.45 8.08
C ILE A 38 11.88 -2.95 6.68
N GLU A 39 11.83 -3.88 5.72
CA GLU A 39 11.51 -3.53 4.35
C GLU A 39 10.04 -3.14 4.23
N HIS A 40 9.80 -2.06 3.49
CA HIS A 40 8.45 -1.53 3.27
C HIS A 40 8.24 -1.25 1.80
N ILE A 41 6.98 -1.14 1.42
CA ILE A 41 6.60 -0.79 0.07
C ILE A 41 5.34 0.07 0.15
N SER A 42 5.24 1.06 -0.74
CA SER A 42 4.07 1.93 -0.75
C SER A 42 2.90 1.24 -1.41
N MET A 43 1.77 1.26 -0.76
CA MET A 43 0.55 0.66 -1.28
C MET A 43 -0.59 1.65 -1.19
N SER A 44 -1.56 1.50 -2.07
CA SER A 44 -2.70 2.40 -2.09
C SER A 44 -3.95 1.68 -2.58
N LYS A 45 -5.07 2.30 -2.27
CA LYS A 45 -6.37 1.79 -2.69
C LYS A 45 -7.29 2.98 -2.91
N ILE A 46 -8.10 2.90 -3.94
CA ILE A 46 -9.10 3.91 -4.23
C ILE A 46 -10.43 3.43 -3.68
N VAL A 47 -11.02 4.23 -2.82
CA VAL A 47 -12.30 3.88 -2.18
C VAL A 47 -13.36 4.87 -2.53
#